data_7bc61458902293f94264611b2f808ff0
#
_entry.id   7bc61458902293f94264611b2f808ff0
#
_cell.length_a   1.000
_cell.length_b   1.000
_cell.length_c   1.000
_cell.angle_alpha   90.00
_cell.angle_beta   90.00
_cell.angle_gamma   90.00
#
_symmetry.space_group_name_H-M   'P 1'
#
loop_
_entity.id
_entity.type
_entity.pdbx_description
1 polymer ?
#
loop_
_entity_poly.entity_id
_entity_poly.type
_entity_poly.pdbx_seq_one_letter_code
_entity_poly.pdbx_strand_id
1 'polypeptide(L)'
;MNILLDTHIAIWALNDDPDLTEQARDLILDPNNNIYYSTVSVWEVLLKHERRSKSIPFTEKDFSDACREAGFIPLTLADKHVLAVNTLSRNDTESEHNDPFDRILLAQAKVENLTFLTHDRLIAGYNEKCVILV
;
A
#
# COMPACT_ATOMS: atom_id res chain seq x y z
N MET A 1 -8.49 -13.53 -3.75
CA MET A 1 -8.64 -12.21 -3.11
C MET A 1 -8.12 -11.13 -4.04
N ASN A 2 -8.63 -9.93 -3.90
CA ASN A 2 -8.11 -8.74 -4.56
C ASN A 2 -7.40 -7.89 -3.51
N ILE A 3 -6.10 -7.71 -3.65
CA ILE A 3 -5.24 -7.16 -2.60
C ILE A 3 -4.52 -5.91 -3.11
N LEU A 4 -4.67 -4.79 -2.40
CA LEU A 4 -3.87 -3.58 -2.61
C LEU A 4 -2.70 -3.61 -1.64
N LEU A 5 -1.49 -3.42 -2.18
CA LEU A 5 -0.28 -3.40 -1.35
C LEU A 5 -0.01 -2.00 -0.81
N ASP A 6 0.29 -1.93 0.49
CA ASP A 6 0.96 -0.77 1.05
C ASP A 6 2.33 -0.60 0.36
N THR A 7 2.80 0.63 0.26
CA THR A 7 4.03 0.95 -0.49
C THR A 7 5.23 0.14 -0.03
N HIS A 8 5.45 0.00 1.29
CA HIS A 8 6.58 -0.77 1.81
C HIS A 8 6.45 -2.26 1.49
N ILE A 9 5.24 -2.80 1.54
CA ILE A 9 4.99 -4.21 1.17
C ILE A 9 5.36 -4.42 -0.29
N ALA A 10 4.97 -3.51 -1.18
CA ALA A 10 5.32 -3.59 -2.60
C ALA A 10 6.85 -3.54 -2.81
N ILE A 11 7.52 -2.61 -2.15
CA ILE A 11 8.98 -2.46 -2.24
C ILE A 11 9.69 -3.73 -1.77
N TRP A 12 9.31 -4.26 -0.62
CA TRP A 12 9.90 -5.48 -0.07
C TRP A 12 9.66 -6.68 -0.98
N ALA A 13 8.46 -6.81 -1.54
CA ALA A 13 8.13 -7.90 -2.45
C ALA A 13 8.98 -7.86 -3.73
N LEU A 14 9.16 -6.66 -4.32
CA LEU A 14 9.93 -6.48 -5.54
C LEU A 14 11.43 -6.74 -5.33
N ASN A 15 11.95 -6.45 -4.14
CA ASN A 15 13.35 -6.62 -3.79
C ASN A 15 13.66 -7.97 -3.13
N ASP A 16 12.67 -8.82 -2.95
CA ASP A 16 12.78 -10.05 -2.17
C ASP A 16 13.42 -9.79 -0.80
N ASP A 17 12.96 -8.72 -0.13
CA ASP A 17 13.51 -8.24 1.12
C ASP A 17 13.14 -9.18 2.27
N PRO A 18 14.10 -9.51 3.18
CA PRO A 18 13.82 -10.37 4.34
C PRO A 18 12.81 -9.76 5.33
N ASP A 19 12.55 -8.45 5.27
CA ASP A 19 11.52 -7.81 6.09
C ASP A 19 10.10 -8.19 5.65
N LEU A 20 9.94 -8.69 4.42
CA LEU A 20 8.66 -9.21 3.97
C LEU A 20 8.34 -10.51 4.71
N THR A 21 7.24 -10.52 5.47
CA THR A 21 6.85 -11.71 6.23
C THR A 21 6.46 -12.85 5.31
N GLU A 22 6.55 -14.08 5.81
CA GLU A 22 6.16 -15.27 5.07
C GLU A 22 4.67 -15.20 4.71
N GLN A 23 3.83 -14.72 5.62
CA GLN A 23 2.40 -14.54 5.38
C GLN A 23 2.15 -13.59 4.19
N ALA A 24 2.83 -12.46 4.14
CA ALA A 24 2.70 -11.50 3.04
C ALA A 24 3.18 -12.12 1.73
N ARG A 25 4.31 -12.82 1.75
CA ARG A 25 4.87 -13.50 0.58
C ARG A 25 3.89 -14.51 0.02
N ASP A 26 3.30 -15.34 0.87
CA ASP A 26 2.34 -16.36 0.45
C ASP A 26 1.12 -15.75 -0.21
N LEU A 27 0.60 -14.66 0.33
CA LEU A 27 -0.55 -13.96 -0.25
C LEU A 27 -0.22 -13.37 -1.63
N ILE A 28 0.97 -12.78 -1.78
CA ILE A 28 1.38 -12.15 -3.04
C ILE A 28 1.67 -13.19 -4.12
N LEU A 29 2.23 -14.33 -3.76
CA LEU A 29 2.60 -15.39 -4.70
C LEU A 29 1.45 -16.32 -5.05
N ASP A 30 0.33 -16.26 -4.33
CA ASP A 30 -0.84 -17.11 -4.61
C ASP A 30 -1.45 -16.71 -5.96
N PRO A 31 -1.47 -17.62 -6.96
CA PRO A 31 -1.97 -17.30 -8.30
C PRO A 31 -3.48 -17.02 -8.35
N ASN A 32 -4.21 -17.35 -7.27
CA ASN A 32 -5.63 -17.05 -7.17
C ASN A 32 -5.90 -15.62 -6.69
N ASN A 33 -4.86 -14.90 -6.25
CA ASN A 33 -4.99 -13.53 -5.80
C ASN A 33 -4.61 -12.54 -6.91
N ASN A 34 -5.39 -11.46 -7.01
CA ASN A 34 -5.04 -10.33 -7.85
C ASN A 34 -4.35 -9.28 -6.98
N ILE A 35 -3.15 -8.90 -7.36
CA ILE A 35 -2.32 -7.98 -6.58
C ILE A 35 -2.28 -6.62 -7.28
N TYR A 36 -2.65 -5.58 -6.54
CA TYR A 36 -2.73 -4.21 -7.02
C TYR A 36 -1.65 -3.35 -6.38
N TYR A 37 -1.14 -2.38 -7.13
CA TYR A 37 -0.35 -1.28 -6.60
C TYR A 37 -1.01 0.04 -7.01
N SER A 38 -0.88 1.06 -6.16
CA SER A 38 -1.50 2.34 -6.42
C SER A 38 -0.54 3.33 -7.08
N THR A 39 -1.08 4.20 -7.95
CA THR A 39 -0.37 5.40 -8.41
C THR A 39 0.13 6.24 -7.24
N VAL A 40 -0.60 6.25 -6.12
CA VAL A 40 -0.18 6.93 -4.89
C VAL A 40 1.17 6.42 -4.39
N SER A 41 1.40 5.11 -4.47
CA SER A 41 2.69 4.52 -4.09
C SER A 41 3.81 4.97 -5.01
N VAL A 42 3.54 5.14 -6.29
CA VAL A 42 4.51 5.69 -7.25
C VAL A 42 4.90 7.11 -6.84
N TRP A 43 3.91 7.92 -6.47
CA TRP A 43 4.14 9.28 -5.99
C TRP A 43 4.92 9.30 -4.67
N GLU A 44 4.59 8.42 -3.74
CA GLU A 44 5.30 8.30 -2.47
C GLU A 44 6.79 7.96 -2.69
N VAL A 45 7.08 7.02 -3.60
CA VAL A 45 8.45 6.66 -3.98
C VAL A 45 9.20 7.86 -4.57
N LEU A 46 8.54 8.62 -5.47
CA LEU A 46 9.12 9.84 -6.05
C LEU A 46 9.57 10.80 -4.96
N LEU A 47 8.68 11.12 -4.02
CA LEU A 47 8.99 12.09 -2.97
C LEU A 47 10.08 11.59 -2.01
N LYS A 48 10.06 10.33 -1.65
CA LYS A 48 11.06 9.75 -0.75
C LYS A 48 12.42 9.63 -1.42
N HIS A 49 12.46 9.29 -2.70
CA HIS A 49 13.70 9.25 -3.46
C HIS A 49 14.34 10.63 -3.59
N GLU A 50 13.54 11.66 -3.88
CA GLU A 50 14.02 13.05 -3.96
C GLU A 50 14.60 13.55 -2.63
N ARG A 51 13.93 13.23 -1.51
CA ARG A 51 14.31 13.73 -0.19
C ARG A 51 15.40 12.90 0.47
N ARG A 52 15.41 11.60 0.25
CA ARG A 52 16.27 10.63 0.93
C ARG A 52 16.63 9.48 0.00
N SER A 53 17.42 9.75 -1.03
CA SER A 53 17.83 8.74 -2.01
C SER A 53 18.50 7.52 -1.40
N LYS A 54 19.11 7.65 -0.20
CA LYS A 54 19.69 6.50 0.53
C LYS A 54 18.65 5.55 1.09
N SER A 55 17.44 6.04 1.41
CA SER A 55 16.34 5.21 1.92
C SER A 55 15.64 4.44 0.82
N ILE A 56 15.50 5.08 -0.35
CA ILE A 56 14.92 4.46 -1.55
C ILE A 56 15.86 4.77 -2.71
N PRO A 57 16.78 3.83 -3.03
CA PRO A 57 17.82 4.06 -4.02
C PRO A 57 17.35 3.99 -5.48
N PHE A 58 16.11 3.56 -5.72
CA PHE A 58 15.53 3.47 -7.04
C PHE A 58 14.51 4.58 -7.28
N THR A 59 14.25 4.90 -8.55
CA THR A 59 13.32 5.96 -8.94
C THR A 59 11.89 5.44 -8.96
N GLU A 60 10.93 6.38 -9.01
CA GLU A 60 9.51 6.08 -9.20
C GLU A 60 9.24 5.33 -10.51
N LYS A 61 10.02 5.61 -11.56
CA LYS A 61 9.90 4.88 -12.82
C LYS A 61 10.35 3.43 -12.66
N ASP A 62 11.47 3.20 -11.98
CA ASP A 62 11.96 1.85 -11.70
C ASP A 62 10.93 1.06 -10.90
N PHE A 63 10.33 1.69 -9.89
CA PHE A 63 9.30 1.07 -9.06
C PHE A 63 8.06 0.70 -9.89
N SER A 64 7.56 1.63 -10.69
CA SER A 64 6.38 1.41 -11.54
C SER A 64 6.61 0.30 -12.55
N ASP A 65 7.77 0.31 -13.21
CA ASP A 65 8.14 -0.73 -14.18
C ASP A 65 8.23 -2.11 -13.51
N ALA A 66 8.85 -2.17 -12.33
CA ALA A 66 8.99 -3.41 -11.57
C ALA A 66 7.63 -3.98 -11.13
N CYS A 67 6.70 -3.12 -10.69
CA CYS A 67 5.35 -3.53 -10.35
C CYS A 67 4.64 -4.19 -11.54
N ARG A 68 4.75 -3.59 -12.72
CA ARG A 68 4.15 -4.13 -13.95
C ARG A 68 4.79 -5.43 -14.36
N GLU A 69 6.11 -5.52 -14.31
CA GLU A 69 6.84 -6.76 -14.62
C GLU A 69 6.47 -7.89 -13.67
N ALA A 70 6.19 -7.58 -12.41
CA ALA A 70 5.73 -8.56 -11.43
C ALA A 70 4.28 -9.02 -11.66
N GLY A 71 3.56 -8.38 -12.59
CA GLY A 71 2.16 -8.68 -12.86
C GLY A 71 1.18 -7.98 -11.93
N PHE A 72 1.63 -6.97 -11.17
CA PHE A 72 0.74 -6.19 -10.33
C PHE A 72 -0.15 -5.29 -11.19
N ILE A 73 -1.40 -5.15 -10.77
CA ILE A 73 -2.42 -4.38 -11.48
C ILE A 73 -2.39 -2.93 -10.99
N PRO A 74 -2.24 -1.93 -11.88
CA PRO A 74 -2.24 -0.53 -11.45
C PRO A 74 -3.64 -0.08 -11.02
N LEU A 75 -3.70 0.63 -9.89
CA LEU A 75 -4.89 1.29 -9.38
C LEU A 75 -4.68 2.80 -9.45
N THR A 76 -5.41 3.48 -10.32
CA THR A 76 -5.32 4.92 -10.52
C THR A 76 -6.10 5.66 -9.44
N LEU A 77 -5.53 6.76 -8.92
CA LEU A 77 -6.21 7.62 -7.96
C LEU A 77 -7.34 8.39 -8.65
N ALA A 78 -8.54 8.34 -8.06
CA ALA A 78 -9.71 9.06 -8.53
C ALA A 78 -10.30 9.94 -7.42
N ASP A 79 -11.16 10.91 -7.78
CA ASP A 79 -11.83 11.80 -6.83
C ASP A 79 -12.55 11.02 -5.72
N LYS A 80 -13.24 9.94 -6.07
CA LYS A 80 -13.96 9.11 -5.10
C LYS A 80 -13.07 8.57 -4.00
N HIS A 81 -11.80 8.30 -4.30
CA HIS A 81 -10.83 7.83 -3.31
C HIS A 81 -10.47 8.94 -2.34
N VAL A 82 -10.19 10.15 -2.87
CA VAL A 82 -9.84 11.31 -2.03
C VAL A 82 -11.00 11.68 -1.12
N LEU A 83 -12.22 11.73 -1.66
CA LEU A 83 -13.42 12.04 -0.90
C LEU A 83 -13.67 11.02 0.22
N ALA A 84 -13.34 9.77 -0.01
CA ALA A 84 -13.52 8.70 0.99
C ALA A 84 -12.56 8.81 2.17
N VAL A 85 -11.48 9.58 2.08
CA VAL A 85 -10.55 9.80 3.20
C VAL A 85 -11.29 10.33 4.43
N ASN A 86 -12.30 11.19 4.23
CA ASN A 86 -13.10 11.74 5.32
C ASN A 86 -14.00 10.71 6.01
N THR A 87 -14.17 9.53 5.43
CA THR A 87 -14.96 8.44 6.02
C THR A 87 -14.15 7.52 6.92
N LEU A 88 -12.83 7.68 6.94
CA LEU A 88 -11.96 6.89 7.78
C LEU A 88 -12.05 7.39 9.22
N SER A 89 -12.08 6.47 10.18
CA SER A 89 -12.14 6.81 11.60
C SER A 89 -11.24 5.91 12.44
N ARG A 90 -10.82 6.44 13.58
CA ARG A 90 -10.04 5.73 14.59
C ARG A 90 -10.73 5.89 15.94
N ASN A 91 -10.61 4.90 16.81
CA ASN A 91 -11.10 5.01 18.18
C ASN A 91 -10.22 5.98 18.99
N ASP A 92 -10.79 6.63 20.00
CA ASP A 92 -10.06 7.57 20.88
C ASP A 92 -8.86 6.92 21.57
N THR A 93 -8.90 5.61 21.77
CA THR A 93 -7.81 4.85 22.38
C THR A 93 -6.63 4.59 21.46
N GLU A 94 -6.81 4.80 20.16
CA GLU A 94 -5.76 4.59 19.15
C GLU A 94 -4.83 5.78 19.06
N SER A 95 -3.56 5.52 18.75
CA SER A 95 -2.59 6.57 18.48
C SER A 95 -3.00 7.40 17.27
N GLU A 96 -2.67 8.69 17.28
CA GLU A 96 -2.90 9.57 16.15
C GLU A 96 -2.11 9.10 14.94
N HIS A 97 -2.73 9.18 13.76
CA HIS A 97 -2.13 8.78 12.49
C HIS A 97 -2.52 9.76 11.41
N ASN A 98 -1.53 10.46 10.86
CA ASN A 98 -1.74 11.55 9.91
C ASN A 98 -0.98 11.39 8.59
N ASP A 99 -0.39 10.23 8.31
CA ASP A 99 0.32 10.02 7.05
C ASP A 99 -0.68 10.07 5.88
N PRO A 100 -0.56 11.05 4.98
CA PRO A 100 -1.54 11.23 3.89
C PRO A 100 -1.51 10.09 2.88
N PHE A 101 -0.36 9.49 2.63
CA PHE A 101 -0.25 8.39 1.67
C PHE A 101 -0.99 7.15 2.19
N ASP A 102 -0.76 6.80 3.45
CA ASP A 102 -1.43 5.65 4.08
C ASP A 102 -2.93 5.83 4.09
N ARG A 103 -3.40 7.04 4.40
CA ARG A 103 -4.83 7.34 4.47
C ARG A 103 -5.50 7.25 3.10
N ILE A 104 -4.86 7.75 2.06
CA ILE A 104 -5.39 7.65 0.69
C ILE A 104 -5.38 6.20 0.20
N LEU A 105 -4.32 5.44 0.48
CA LEU A 105 -4.25 4.02 0.12
C LEU A 105 -5.37 3.23 0.79
N LEU A 106 -5.60 3.45 2.08
CA LEU A 106 -6.69 2.79 2.81
C LEU A 106 -8.06 3.16 2.23
N ALA A 107 -8.24 4.44 1.88
CA ALA A 107 -9.47 4.91 1.24
C ALA A 107 -9.69 4.25 -0.12
N GLN A 108 -8.64 4.09 -0.92
CA GLN A 108 -8.72 3.37 -2.19
C GLN A 108 -9.18 1.91 -1.99
N ALA A 109 -8.57 1.22 -1.04
CA ALA A 109 -8.94 -0.16 -0.74
C ALA A 109 -10.41 -0.26 -0.30
N LYS A 110 -10.85 0.66 0.55
CA LYS A 110 -12.25 0.74 1.00
C LYS A 110 -13.22 0.90 -0.16
N VAL A 111 -12.98 1.89 -1.02
CA VAL A 111 -13.87 2.24 -2.13
C VAL A 111 -13.91 1.14 -3.19
N GLU A 112 -12.76 0.55 -3.50
CA GLU A 112 -12.64 -0.48 -4.53
C GLU A 112 -12.91 -1.89 -4.00
N ASN A 113 -13.25 -2.00 -2.72
CA ASN A 113 -13.53 -3.29 -2.07
C ASN A 113 -12.34 -4.26 -2.17
N LEU A 114 -11.14 -3.73 -1.95
CA LEU A 114 -9.90 -4.48 -1.93
C LEU A 114 -9.47 -4.76 -0.50
N THR A 115 -8.73 -5.83 -0.29
CA THR A 115 -8.01 -6.06 0.95
C THR A 115 -6.73 -5.21 0.94
N PHE A 116 -6.48 -4.47 2.02
CA PHE A 116 -5.27 -3.65 2.16
C PHE A 116 -4.22 -4.39 2.99
N LEU A 117 -3.11 -4.74 2.35
CA LEU A 117 -2.02 -5.49 2.98
C LEU A 117 -0.95 -4.51 3.47
N THR A 118 -0.72 -4.48 4.78
CA THR A 118 0.24 -3.56 5.42
C THR A 118 1.02 -4.23 6.54
N HIS A 119 2.19 -3.69 6.85
CA HIS A 119 3.00 -4.04 8.02
C HIS A 119 2.92 -2.95 9.10
N ASP A 120 2.22 -1.85 8.85
CA ASP A 120 2.12 -0.72 9.76
C ASP A 120 0.95 -0.93 10.74
N ARG A 121 1.28 -1.11 12.00
CA ARG A 121 0.30 -1.30 13.09
C ARG A 121 -0.64 -0.10 13.25
N LEU A 122 -0.19 1.11 12.93
CA LEU A 122 -1.02 2.29 13.03
C LEU A 122 -2.20 2.24 12.06
N ILE A 123 -2.02 1.65 10.88
CA ILE A 123 -3.09 1.47 9.90
C ILE A 123 -4.16 0.50 10.43
N ALA A 124 -3.76 -0.52 11.17
CA ALA A 124 -4.70 -1.46 11.77
C ALA A 124 -5.62 -0.81 12.84
N GLY A 125 -5.27 0.40 13.31
CA GLY A 125 -6.09 1.16 14.25
C GLY A 125 -7.30 1.87 13.64
N TYR A 126 -7.43 1.88 12.30
CA TYR A 126 -8.63 2.40 11.65
C TYR A 126 -9.78 1.41 11.74
N ASN A 127 -11.01 1.94 11.81
CA ASN A 127 -12.24 1.13 11.84
C ASN A 127 -12.59 0.63 10.45
N GLU A 128 -11.67 -0.16 9.85
CA GLU A 128 -11.84 -0.70 8.52
C GLU A 128 -11.54 -2.20 8.51
N LYS A 129 -12.49 -2.97 7.98
CA LYS A 129 -12.38 -4.45 7.94
C LYS A 129 -11.44 -4.94 6.85
N CYS A 130 -11.10 -4.09 5.89
CA CYS A 130 -10.30 -4.48 4.73
C CYS A 130 -8.80 -4.63 5.04
N VAL A 131 -8.34 -4.21 6.20
CA VAL A 131 -6.91 -4.24 6.56
C VAL A 131 -6.48 -5.63 7.00
N ILE A 132 -5.41 -6.12 6.40
CA ILE A 132 -4.66 -7.28 6.90
C ILE A 132 -3.27 -6.81 7.30
N LEU A 133 -2.97 -6.94 8.59
CA LEU A 133 -1.65 -6.65 9.15
C LEU A 133 -0.79 -7.90 9.06
N VAL A 134 0.37 -7.79 8.43
CA VAL A 134 1.31 -8.90 8.24
C VAL A 134 2.67 -8.66 8.88
#